data_1bc271be80e09119b875adad3cfd88ca
#
_entry.id   1bc271be80e09119b875adad3cfd88ca
#
_cell.length_a   1.000
_cell.length_b   1.000
_cell.length_c   1.000
_cell.angle_alpha   90.00
_cell.angle_beta   90.00
_cell.angle_gamma   90.00
#
_symmetry.space_group_name_H-M   'P 1'
#
loop_
_entity.id
_entity.type
_entity.pdbx_description
1 polymer ?
#
loop_
_entity_poly.entity_id
_entity_poly.type
_entity_poly.pdbx_seq_one_letter_code
_entity_poly.pdbx_strand_id
1 'polypeptide(L)'
;MPRRIGVAAAIVFVAAGLCVPAASAKAHMLVGIQDDAMTLRGNPTLTFQTLKQLRTQIVRINLNWNDVAKKRPAHGQDPADPAYDWDLYDRAIRYASQEGMQVLLTILFTPSWANGGRARNVPPSNYTDLQHFAYAAATRYSGHYIANTDTFDEVYLPAVRYWTAWNEPANPNWLQQVSGGHFVSPRSYARICTAIWQGVHFTNFADEKVACGVTGPRGNNAPRSSRPSLSPLAFMRLTRAAGLRNLDAYAHNPYYGKPSETPATKPGGSAVTLGNMNTLISLVNKLWGKKRIWITEYGWQTPPDRIFGVSFARQAAYVRQSFAIARANPRIDLMVWFMLRDDTNLGVGWQSGFLTAGGKKKPAFNVFARLPH
;
A
#
# COMPACT_ATOMS: atom_id res chain seq x y z
N MET A 1 -8.81 58.65 73.68
CA MET A 1 -9.05 57.21 73.20
C MET A 1 -8.87 57.19 71.71
N PRO A 2 -7.78 56.64 71.17
CA PRO A 2 -7.60 56.54 69.72
C PRO A 2 -8.11 55.17 69.21
N ARG A 3 -8.90 55.21 68.15
CA ARG A 3 -9.41 54.07 67.40
C ARG A 3 -8.27 53.47 66.56
N ARG A 4 -8.04 52.16 66.69
CA ARG A 4 -7.16 51.38 65.87
C ARG A 4 -7.91 50.97 64.57
N ILE A 5 -7.35 51.34 63.42
CA ILE A 5 -7.80 50.90 62.08
C ILE A 5 -6.99 49.66 61.75
N GLY A 6 -7.67 48.51 61.61
CA GLY A 6 -7.05 47.27 61.15
C GLY A 6 -7.04 47.24 59.62
N VAL A 7 -5.84 47.07 59.03
CA VAL A 7 -5.68 46.84 57.60
C VAL A 7 -5.73 45.32 57.35
N ALA A 8 -6.72 44.90 56.60
CA ALA A 8 -6.82 43.52 56.12
C ALA A 8 -6.06 43.38 54.82
N ALA A 9 -4.98 42.57 54.82
CA ALA A 9 -4.24 42.22 53.63
C ALA A 9 -4.94 41.08 52.89
N ALA A 10 -5.46 41.33 51.69
CA ALA A 10 -6.01 40.32 50.81
C ALA A 10 -4.86 39.62 50.05
N ILE A 11 -4.67 38.34 50.32
CA ILE A 11 -3.73 37.48 49.57
C ILE A 11 -4.43 36.97 48.32
N VAL A 12 -4.02 37.43 47.13
CA VAL A 12 -4.49 36.94 45.82
C VAL A 12 -3.65 35.72 45.48
N PHE A 13 -4.25 34.54 45.51
CA PHE A 13 -3.65 33.33 44.93
C PHE A 13 -3.80 33.36 43.41
N VAL A 14 -2.69 33.60 42.70
CA VAL A 14 -2.61 33.36 41.26
C VAL A 14 -2.39 31.86 41.02
N ALA A 15 -3.44 31.15 40.63
CA ALA A 15 -3.33 29.77 40.18
C ALA A 15 -2.67 29.78 38.78
N ALA A 16 -1.40 29.49 38.69
CA ALA A 16 -0.74 29.20 37.43
C ALA A 16 -1.22 27.87 36.89
N GLY A 17 -2.18 27.92 35.98
CA GLY A 17 -2.64 26.75 35.24
C GLY A 17 -1.50 26.17 34.37
N LEU A 18 -0.93 25.04 34.80
CA LEU A 18 -0.03 24.25 33.96
C LEU A 18 -0.84 23.73 32.77
N CYS A 19 -0.73 24.39 31.62
CA CYS A 19 -1.11 23.81 30.32
C CYS A 19 -0.22 22.59 30.06
N VAL A 20 -0.67 21.41 30.46
CA VAL A 20 -0.09 20.15 29.97
C VAL A 20 -0.40 20.09 28.47
N PRO A 21 0.63 20.06 27.59
CA PRO A 21 0.36 19.91 26.17
C PRO A 21 -0.40 18.59 26.00
N ALA A 22 -1.58 18.65 25.38
CA ALA A 22 -2.34 17.47 25.01
C ALA A 22 -1.40 16.58 24.18
N ALA A 23 -1.08 15.39 24.70
CA ALA A 23 -0.32 14.39 23.94
C ALA A 23 -1.08 14.19 22.63
N SER A 24 -0.45 14.60 21.52
CA SER A 24 -0.98 14.36 20.19
C SER A 24 -1.37 12.88 20.11
N ALA A 25 -2.67 12.61 19.98
CA ALA A 25 -3.15 11.24 19.83
C ALA A 25 -2.33 10.59 18.72
N LYS A 26 -1.61 9.50 19.05
CA LYS A 26 -0.83 8.77 18.05
C LYS A 26 -1.80 8.40 16.93
N ALA A 27 -1.55 8.91 15.73
CA ALA A 27 -2.31 8.53 14.56
C ALA A 27 -2.34 7.00 14.49
N HIS A 28 -3.54 6.40 14.53
CA HIS A 28 -3.70 4.95 14.50
C HIS A 28 -3.17 4.42 13.17
N MET A 29 -2.17 3.51 13.23
CA MET A 29 -1.71 2.79 12.04
C MET A 29 -2.84 1.89 11.53
N LEU A 30 -3.27 2.09 10.29
CA LEU A 30 -4.28 1.24 9.66
C LEU A 30 -3.76 -0.18 9.47
N VAL A 31 -4.60 -1.15 9.81
CA VAL A 31 -4.32 -2.58 9.68
C VAL A 31 -5.08 -3.13 8.46
N GLY A 32 -4.36 -3.71 7.51
CA GLY A 32 -4.92 -4.11 6.23
C GLY A 32 -4.60 -5.53 5.80
N ILE A 33 -5.31 -5.97 4.76
CA ILE A 33 -5.12 -7.24 4.07
C ILE A 33 -5.17 -7.00 2.56
N GLN A 34 -4.33 -7.73 1.81
CA GLN A 34 -4.40 -7.83 0.36
C GLN A 34 -4.67 -9.27 -0.04
N ASP A 35 -5.65 -9.48 -0.93
CA ASP A 35 -5.88 -10.75 -1.63
C ASP A 35 -6.79 -10.51 -2.83
N ASP A 36 -6.19 -10.25 -4.00
CA ASP A 36 -6.95 -9.94 -5.22
C ASP A 36 -7.79 -11.13 -5.70
N ALA A 37 -7.34 -12.36 -5.48
CA ALA A 37 -8.10 -13.54 -5.86
C ALA A 37 -9.43 -13.61 -5.10
N MET A 38 -9.39 -13.27 -3.81
CA MET A 38 -10.58 -13.28 -2.96
C MET A 38 -11.44 -12.03 -3.16
N THR A 39 -10.84 -10.84 -3.17
CA THR A 39 -11.58 -9.56 -3.23
C THR A 39 -12.20 -9.28 -4.58
N LEU A 40 -11.50 -9.62 -5.68
CA LEU A 40 -11.98 -9.35 -7.04
C LEU A 40 -12.73 -10.54 -7.65
N ARG A 41 -12.36 -11.79 -7.34
CA ARG A 41 -12.85 -12.98 -8.03
C ARG A 41 -13.53 -14.01 -7.13
N GLY A 42 -13.40 -13.88 -5.81
CA GLY A 42 -14.06 -14.72 -4.82
C GLY A 42 -15.54 -14.37 -4.66
N ASN A 43 -16.23 -15.10 -3.76
CA ASN A 43 -17.56 -14.70 -3.32
C ASN A 43 -17.45 -13.41 -2.50
N PRO A 44 -18.00 -12.28 -2.96
CA PRO A 44 -17.75 -11.00 -2.31
C PRO A 44 -18.33 -10.95 -0.89
N THR A 45 -19.54 -11.45 -0.67
CA THR A 45 -20.19 -11.47 0.65
C THR A 45 -19.32 -12.21 1.66
N LEU A 46 -18.92 -13.45 1.35
CA LEU A 46 -18.10 -14.27 2.25
C LEU A 46 -16.71 -13.65 2.47
N THR A 47 -16.11 -13.09 1.42
CA THR A 47 -14.79 -12.47 1.50
C THR A 47 -14.80 -11.27 2.42
N PHE A 48 -15.71 -10.31 2.21
CA PHE A 48 -15.73 -9.07 2.98
C PHE A 48 -16.24 -9.28 4.40
N GLN A 49 -17.17 -10.22 4.64
CA GLN A 49 -17.54 -10.65 5.98
C GLN A 49 -16.34 -11.30 6.73
N THR A 50 -15.50 -12.08 6.03
CA THR A 50 -14.29 -12.64 6.64
C THR A 50 -13.27 -11.56 6.98
N LEU A 51 -13.07 -10.58 6.10
CA LEU A 51 -12.24 -9.40 6.36
C LEU A 51 -12.75 -8.60 7.56
N LYS A 52 -14.08 -8.45 7.69
CA LYS A 52 -14.70 -7.82 8.87
C LYS A 52 -14.46 -8.61 10.16
N GLN A 53 -14.57 -9.95 10.13
CA GLN A 53 -14.22 -10.78 11.29
C GLN A 53 -12.75 -10.58 11.70
N LEU A 54 -11.86 -10.33 10.76
CA LEU A 54 -10.46 -9.98 11.00
C LEU A 54 -10.27 -8.53 11.45
N ARG A 55 -11.32 -7.72 11.50
CA ARG A 55 -11.29 -6.28 11.85
C ARG A 55 -10.35 -5.49 10.90
N THR A 56 -10.34 -5.88 9.62
CA THR A 56 -9.57 -5.22 8.58
C THR A 56 -10.07 -3.79 8.40
N GLN A 57 -9.17 -2.80 8.47
CA GLN A 57 -9.52 -1.38 8.32
C GLN A 57 -9.28 -0.87 6.89
N ILE A 58 -8.32 -1.48 6.18
CA ILE A 58 -8.00 -1.12 4.81
C ILE A 58 -7.72 -2.37 3.98
N VAL A 59 -8.29 -2.43 2.78
CA VAL A 59 -8.06 -3.51 1.81
C VAL A 59 -7.21 -2.98 0.67
N ARG A 60 -6.07 -3.61 0.40
CA ARG A 60 -5.27 -3.28 -0.78
C ARG A 60 -5.74 -4.11 -1.96
N ILE A 61 -5.96 -3.45 -3.10
CA ILE A 61 -6.42 -4.06 -4.35
C ILE A 61 -5.52 -3.56 -5.49
N ASN A 62 -5.03 -4.47 -6.32
CA ASN A 62 -4.28 -4.12 -7.51
C ASN A 62 -5.25 -3.70 -8.63
N LEU A 63 -5.22 -2.44 -9.01
CA LEU A 63 -5.94 -1.88 -10.14
C LEU A 63 -5.07 -2.04 -11.40
N ASN A 64 -5.26 -3.15 -12.09
CA ASN A 64 -4.48 -3.51 -13.26
C ASN A 64 -4.95 -2.72 -14.49
N TRP A 65 -4.19 -1.71 -14.89
CA TRP A 65 -4.52 -0.88 -16.05
C TRP A 65 -4.74 -1.69 -17.33
N ASN A 66 -3.93 -2.72 -17.56
CA ASN A 66 -4.06 -3.60 -18.71
C ASN A 66 -5.37 -4.43 -18.71
N ASP A 67 -5.95 -4.70 -17.54
CA ASP A 67 -7.20 -5.45 -17.42
C ASP A 67 -8.42 -4.53 -17.56
N VAL A 68 -8.32 -3.31 -17.02
CA VAL A 68 -9.38 -2.28 -17.11
C VAL A 68 -9.47 -1.70 -18.51
N ALA A 69 -8.34 -1.38 -19.15
CA ALA A 69 -8.29 -0.73 -20.47
C ALA A 69 -7.69 -1.66 -21.53
N LYS A 70 -8.42 -2.70 -21.91
CA LYS A 70 -7.98 -3.68 -22.94
C LYS A 70 -7.82 -3.04 -24.33
N LYS A 71 -8.56 -1.96 -24.59
CA LYS A 71 -8.47 -1.12 -25.79
C LYS A 71 -8.10 0.29 -25.40
N ARG A 72 -7.55 1.06 -26.35
CA ARG A 72 -7.25 2.48 -26.12
C ARG A 72 -8.56 3.25 -25.97
N PRO A 73 -8.77 3.98 -24.86
CA PRO A 73 -9.95 4.84 -24.71
C PRO A 73 -9.87 6.02 -25.68
N ALA A 74 -11.01 6.45 -26.19
CA ALA A 74 -11.13 7.66 -27.00
C ALA A 74 -10.96 8.93 -26.14
N HIS A 75 -11.49 8.88 -24.92
CA HIS A 75 -11.46 9.96 -23.93
C HIS A 75 -10.81 9.46 -22.65
N GLY A 76 -9.46 9.35 -22.62
CA GLY A 76 -8.72 8.67 -21.56
C GLY A 76 -8.91 9.22 -20.14
N GLN A 77 -9.40 10.46 -19.97
CA GLN A 77 -9.74 11.05 -18.67
C GLN A 77 -11.20 10.81 -18.25
N ASP A 78 -12.05 10.36 -19.18
CA ASP A 78 -13.45 10.10 -18.88
C ASP A 78 -13.61 8.70 -18.28
N PRO A 79 -14.01 8.56 -17.01
CA PRO A 79 -14.26 7.26 -16.40
C PRO A 79 -15.43 6.48 -17.02
N ALA A 80 -16.27 7.13 -17.83
CA ALA A 80 -17.38 6.54 -18.56
C ALA A 80 -16.99 6.04 -19.98
N ASP A 81 -15.74 6.26 -20.42
CA ASP A 81 -15.29 5.77 -21.72
C ASP A 81 -15.49 4.25 -21.83
N PRO A 82 -16.16 3.75 -22.90
CA PRO A 82 -16.53 2.33 -23.03
C PRO A 82 -15.34 1.38 -23.17
N ALA A 83 -14.12 1.89 -23.31
CA ALA A 83 -12.90 1.08 -23.26
C ALA A 83 -12.49 0.65 -21.84
N TYR A 84 -13.08 1.26 -20.80
CA TYR A 84 -12.82 0.94 -19.41
C TYR A 84 -13.81 -0.08 -18.86
N ASP A 85 -13.31 -1.19 -18.36
CA ASP A 85 -14.04 -2.25 -17.65
C ASP A 85 -13.75 -2.14 -16.14
N TRP A 86 -14.64 -1.50 -15.39
CA TRP A 86 -14.50 -1.26 -13.96
C TRP A 86 -15.24 -2.28 -13.07
N ASP A 87 -16.01 -3.20 -13.64
CA ASP A 87 -17.00 -4.02 -12.92
C ASP A 87 -16.46 -4.72 -11.68
N LEU A 88 -15.29 -5.37 -11.81
CA LEU A 88 -14.67 -6.09 -10.69
C LEU A 88 -14.28 -5.14 -9.56
N TYR A 89 -13.79 -3.95 -9.90
CA TYR A 89 -13.29 -2.95 -8.95
C TYR A 89 -14.44 -2.22 -8.27
N ASP A 90 -15.46 -1.80 -9.01
CA ASP A 90 -16.69 -1.20 -8.47
C ASP A 90 -17.32 -2.11 -7.43
N ARG A 91 -17.46 -3.40 -7.76
CA ARG A 91 -17.99 -4.40 -6.86
C ARG A 91 -17.16 -4.50 -5.59
N ALA A 92 -15.86 -4.68 -5.71
CA ALA A 92 -14.98 -4.85 -4.55
C ALA A 92 -14.96 -3.61 -3.65
N ILE A 93 -14.92 -2.40 -4.24
CA ILE A 93 -14.90 -1.14 -3.50
C ILE A 93 -16.23 -0.90 -2.78
N ARG A 94 -17.38 -1.22 -3.41
CA ARG A 94 -18.70 -1.15 -2.75
C ARG A 94 -18.77 -2.08 -1.54
N TYR A 95 -18.37 -3.35 -1.67
CA TYR A 95 -18.36 -4.30 -0.55
C TYR A 95 -17.40 -3.88 0.55
N ALA A 96 -16.20 -3.38 0.23
CA ALA A 96 -15.28 -2.85 1.23
C ALA A 96 -15.92 -1.69 2.02
N SER A 97 -16.53 -0.74 1.32
CA SER A 97 -17.21 0.41 1.94
C SER A 97 -18.41 0.01 2.80
N GLN A 98 -19.23 -0.93 2.33
CA GLN A 98 -20.38 -1.46 3.09
C GLN A 98 -19.96 -2.09 4.42
N GLU A 99 -18.77 -2.70 4.45
CA GLU A 99 -18.21 -3.29 5.67
C GLU A 99 -17.32 -2.31 6.47
N GLY A 100 -17.35 -1.02 6.12
CA GLY A 100 -16.63 0.05 6.81
C GLY A 100 -15.12 0.06 6.58
N MET A 101 -14.64 -0.58 5.52
CA MET A 101 -13.21 -0.64 5.18
C MET A 101 -12.83 0.45 4.19
N GLN A 102 -11.64 1.02 4.36
CA GLN A 102 -11.00 1.85 3.37
C GLN A 102 -10.38 0.97 2.27
N VAL A 103 -10.09 1.57 1.11
CA VAL A 103 -9.43 0.88 0.01
C VAL A 103 -8.14 1.60 -0.34
N LEU A 104 -7.08 0.82 -0.54
CA LEU A 104 -5.80 1.23 -1.13
C LEU A 104 -5.73 0.63 -2.53
N LEU A 105 -5.83 1.46 -3.56
CA LEU A 105 -5.66 1.03 -4.95
C LEU A 105 -4.20 1.14 -5.40
N THR A 106 -3.71 0.07 -5.99
CA THR A 106 -2.38 0.03 -6.61
C THR A 106 -2.53 0.05 -8.13
N ILE A 107 -2.21 1.16 -8.79
CA ILE A 107 -2.22 1.25 -10.26
C ILE A 107 -0.96 0.59 -10.82
N LEU A 108 -1.11 -0.45 -11.64
CA LEU A 108 0.02 -1.16 -12.23
C LEU A 108 -0.30 -1.78 -13.58
N PHE A 109 0.77 -2.22 -14.25
CA PHE A 109 0.78 -2.90 -15.55
C PHE A 109 0.31 -2.04 -16.73
N THR A 110 1.00 -2.18 -17.83
CA THR A 110 0.74 -1.43 -19.05
C THR A 110 -0.07 -2.26 -20.03
N PRO A 111 -1.18 -1.75 -20.58
CA PRO A 111 -1.89 -2.42 -21.66
C PRO A 111 -1.04 -2.47 -22.94
N SER A 112 -1.23 -3.49 -23.76
CA SER A 112 -0.46 -3.73 -24.97
C SER A 112 -0.52 -2.57 -25.96
N TRP A 113 -1.65 -1.90 -26.08
CA TRP A 113 -1.80 -0.75 -26.95
C TRP A 113 -0.97 0.49 -26.50
N ALA A 114 -0.61 0.57 -25.21
CA ALA A 114 0.15 1.70 -24.66
C ALA A 114 1.67 1.48 -24.72
N ASN A 115 2.14 0.25 -24.93
CA ASN A 115 3.58 -0.08 -24.95
C ASN A 115 4.05 -0.77 -26.26
N GLY A 116 3.24 -0.70 -27.32
CA GLY A 116 3.60 -1.28 -28.62
C GLY A 116 3.55 -2.81 -28.64
N GLY A 117 2.59 -3.43 -27.97
CA GLY A 117 2.36 -4.88 -27.95
C GLY A 117 3.33 -5.68 -27.06
N ARG A 118 4.10 -5.01 -26.20
CA ARG A 118 5.08 -5.64 -25.33
C ARG A 118 4.43 -6.18 -24.05
N ALA A 119 5.20 -6.95 -23.27
CA ALA A 119 4.75 -7.48 -21.99
C ALA A 119 4.27 -6.38 -21.03
N ARG A 120 3.29 -6.70 -20.18
CA ARG A 120 2.64 -5.74 -19.28
C ARG A 120 3.56 -5.05 -18.26
N ASN A 121 4.73 -5.63 -17.98
CA ASN A 121 5.77 -5.04 -17.14
C ASN A 121 6.71 -4.06 -17.89
N VAL A 122 6.51 -3.87 -19.18
CA VAL A 122 7.20 -2.84 -19.97
C VAL A 122 6.43 -1.52 -19.82
N PRO A 123 7.11 -0.41 -19.45
CA PRO A 123 6.42 0.86 -19.23
C PRO A 123 5.74 1.39 -20.50
N PRO A 124 4.75 2.29 -20.38
CA PRO A 124 4.09 2.88 -21.54
C PRO A 124 5.07 3.73 -22.35
N SER A 125 4.84 3.80 -23.64
CA SER A 125 5.59 4.68 -24.56
C SER A 125 5.24 6.14 -24.32
N ASN A 126 3.96 6.43 -24.05
CA ASN A 126 3.46 7.75 -23.64
C ASN A 126 2.90 7.69 -22.22
N TYR A 127 3.52 8.39 -21.28
CA TYR A 127 3.10 8.42 -19.88
C TYR A 127 1.84 9.27 -19.62
N THR A 128 1.44 10.11 -20.58
CA THR A 128 0.17 10.84 -20.53
C THR A 128 -1.02 9.88 -20.55
N ASP A 129 -0.92 8.74 -21.26
CA ASP A 129 -1.97 7.72 -21.25
C ASP A 129 -2.17 7.13 -19.83
N LEU A 130 -1.08 6.92 -19.08
CA LEU A 130 -1.14 6.46 -17.68
C LEU A 130 -1.67 7.55 -16.74
N GLN A 131 -1.30 8.81 -16.97
CA GLN A 131 -1.83 9.95 -16.22
C GLN A 131 -3.34 10.09 -16.42
N HIS A 132 -3.83 9.96 -17.65
CA HIS A 132 -5.24 10.00 -17.97
C HIS A 132 -6.00 8.85 -17.31
N PHE A 133 -5.46 7.63 -17.34
CA PHE A 133 -6.05 6.50 -16.63
C PHE A 133 -6.13 6.73 -15.12
N ALA A 134 -5.06 7.25 -14.51
CA ALA A 134 -5.05 7.56 -13.08
C ALA A 134 -6.08 8.65 -12.74
N TYR A 135 -6.23 9.65 -13.60
CA TYR A 135 -7.26 10.68 -13.47
C TYR A 135 -8.67 10.09 -13.54
N ALA A 136 -8.95 9.26 -14.56
CA ALA A 136 -10.23 8.58 -14.71
C ALA A 136 -10.57 7.71 -13.50
N ALA A 137 -9.59 6.93 -13.00
CA ALA A 137 -9.77 6.09 -11.81
C ALA A 137 -10.07 6.93 -10.56
N ALA A 138 -9.32 8.01 -10.32
CA ALA A 138 -9.52 8.89 -9.17
C ALA A 138 -10.85 9.65 -9.26
N THR A 139 -11.26 10.10 -10.44
CA THR A 139 -12.58 10.69 -10.68
C THR A 139 -13.70 9.68 -10.39
N ARG A 140 -13.57 8.43 -10.89
CA ARG A 140 -14.57 7.38 -10.65
C ARG A 140 -14.73 7.08 -9.16
N TYR A 141 -13.63 6.98 -8.42
CA TYR A 141 -13.65 6.65 -6.98
C TYR A 141 -13.46 7.87 -6.08
N SER A 142 -13.97 9.02 -6.53
CA SER A 142 -13.93 10.27 -5.76
C SER A 142 -14.92 10.30 -4.57
N GLY A 143 -15.95 9.47 -4.61
CA GLY A 143 -17.12 9.57 -3.73
C GLY A 143 -18.22 10.47 -4.27
N HIS A 144 -18.00 11.10 -5.44
CA HIS A 144 -18.95 12.00 -6.11
C HIS A 144 -19.37 11.52 -7.50
N TYR A 145 -18.81 10.41 -7.96
CA TYR A 145 -19.13 9.84 -9.27
C TYR A 145 -20.34 8.92 -9.17
N ILE A 146 -21.34 9.18 -10.01
CA ILE A 146 -22.53 8.33 -10.14
C ILE A 146 -22.24 7.32 -11.25
N ALA A 147 -22.13 6.05 -10.89
CA ALA A 147 -22.08 5.01 -11.89
C ALA A 147 -23.47 4.84 -12.51
N ASN A 148 -23.57 4.90 -13.84
CA ASN A 148 -24.78 4.47 -14.54
C ASN A 148 -25.04 3.01 -14.18
N THR A 149 -25.98 2.79 -13.28
CA THR A 149 -26.60 1.50 -13.05
C THR A 149 -27.92 1.56 -13.79
N ASP A 150 -28.32 0.48 -14.45
CA ASP A 150 -29.65 0.36 -15.09
C ASP A 150 -30.81 0.42 -14.07
N THR A 151 -30.54 0.91 -12.88
CA THR A 151 -31.48 1.09 -11.79
C THR A 151 -31.78 2.58 -11.61
N PHE A 152 -33.02 2.90 -11.29
CA PHE A 152 -33.53 4.27 -11.10
C PHE A 152 -32.87 5.05 -9.93
N ASP A 153 -32.00 4.38 -9.14
CA ASP A 153 -31.33 5.01 -8.00
C ASP A 153 -29.91 5.47 -8.39
N GLU A 154 -29.63 6.75 -8.23
CA GLU A 154 -28.29 7.32 -8.35
C GLU A 154 -27.40 6.78 -7.24
N VAL A 155 -26.53 5.83 -7.55
CA VAL A 155 -25.62 5.24 -6.60
C VAL A 155 -24.22 5.81 -6.77
N TYR A 156 -23.79 6.62 -5.81
CA TYR A 156 -22.41 7.11 -5.75
C TYR A 156 -21.43 5.98 -5.47
N LEU A 157 -20.33 5.95 -6.22
CA LEU A 157 -19.23 5.05 -5.89
C LEU A 157 -18.47 5.57 -4.67
N PRO A 158 -18.05 4.66 -3.77
CA PRO A 158 -17.34 5.05 -2.57
C PRO A 158 -15.99 5.72 -2.86
N ALA A 159 -15.60 6.64 -1.97
CA ALA A 159 -14.33 7.34 -2.09
C ALA A 159 -13.13 6.45 -1.79
N VAL A 160 -12.10 6.48 -2.65
CA VAL A 160 -10.77 5.91 -2.41
C VAL A 160 -9.77 7.04 -2.18
N ARG A 161 -9.13 7.04 -1.01
CA ARG A 161 -8.17 8.09 -0.61
C ARG A 161 -6.71 7.64 -0.64
N TYR A 162 -6.46 6.32 -0.77
CA TYR A 162 -5.14 5.73 -0.73
C TYR A 162 -4.79 5.10 -2.06
N TRP A 163 -3.68 5.55 -2.64
CA TRP A 163 -3.19 5.10 -3.94
C TRP A 163 -1.72 4.72 -3.85
N THR A 164 -1.30 3.69 -4.57
CA THR A 164 0.12 3.42 -4.81
C THR A 164 0.42 3.37 -6.29
N ALA A 165 1.58 3.94 -6.62
CA ALA A 165 2.10 3.92 -7.97
C ALA A 165 2.94 2.66 -8.18
N TRP A 166 2.39 1.70 -8.92
CA TRP A 166 3.01 0.43 -9.28
C TRP A 166 3.22 -0.53 -8.10
N ASN A 167 3.83 -1.70 -8.37
CA ASN A 167 4.28 -2.67 -7.38
C ASN A 167 5.73 -3.09 -7.66
N GLU A 168 6.55 -3.17 -6.64
CA GLU A 168 7.95 -3.62 -6.65
C GLU A 168 8.74 -3.25 -7.94
N PRO A 169 8.81 -1.97 -8.32
CA PRO A 169 9.38 -1.55 -9.61
C PRO A 169 10.89 -1.82 -9.75
N ALA A 170 11.55 -2.25 -8.69
CA ALA A 170 12.95 -2.70 -8.68
C ALA A 170 13.12 -4.20 -8.99
N ASN A 171 12.01 -4.91 -9.22
CA ASN A 171 11.94 -6.35 -9.47
C ASN A 171 11.50 -6.63 -10.91
N PRO A 172 12.18 -7.50 -11.68
CA PRO A 172 11.90 -7.74 -13.10
C PRO A 172 10.51 -8.34 -13.37
N ASN A 173 9.87 -8.95 -12.38
CA ASN A 173 8.50 -9.45 -12.55
C ASN A 173 7.49 -8.31 -12.74
N TRP A 174 7.77 -7.13 -12.19
CA TRP A 174 6.82 -6.02 -12.13
C TRP A 174 7.17 -4.87 -13.07
N LEU A 175 8.45 -4.63 -13.33
CA LEU A 175 8.87 -3.58 -14.25
C LEU A 175 10.13 -4.03 -15.01
N GLN A 176 10.24 -3.68 -16.29
CA GLN A 176 11.45 -3.88 -17.07
C GLN A 176 12.64 -3.21 -16.38
N GLN A 177 13.66 -4.01 -16.02
CA GLN A 177 14.80 -3.51 -15.26
C GLN A 177 15.89 -2.91 -16.12
N VAL A 178 16.19 -3.55 -17.25
CA VAL A 178 17.37 -3.21 -18.05
C VAL A 178 17.05 -3.05 -19.52
N SER A 179 17.88 -2.25 -20.20
CA SER A 179 17.95 -2.12 -21.64
C SER A 179 19.40 -1.79 -22.01
N GLY A 180 19.94 -2.44 -23.06
CA GLY A 180 21.32 -2.24 -23.46
C GLY A 180 22.36 -2.51 -22.35
N GLY A 181 22.06 -3.42 -21.40
CA GLY A 181 22.97 -3.76 -20.30
C GLY A 181 22.99 -2.75 -19.13
N HIS A 182 22.10 -1.75 -19.11
CA HIS A 182 21.99 -0.72 -18.09
C HIS A 182 20.62 -0.71 -17.43
N PHE A 183 20.54 -0.35 -16.14
CA PHE A 183 19.26 -0.17 -15.44
C PHE A 183 18.47 1.01 -16.03
N VAL A 184 17.24 0.74 -16.48
CA VAL A 184 16.28 1.73 -16.97
C VAL A 184 15.10 1.91 -16.02
N SER A 185 14.86 0.93 -15.14
CA SER A 185 13.72 0.92 -14.22
C SER A 185 13.61 2.17 -13.33
N PRO A 186 14.70 2.78 -12.80
CA PRO A 186 14.57 3.98 -11.97
C PRO A 186 14.00 5.17 -12.74
N ARG A 187 14.44 5.36 -13.99
CA ARG A 187 13.95 6.45 -14.86
C ARG A 187 12.50 6.21 -15.28
N SER A 188 12.18 4.98 -15.69
CA SER A 188 10.83 4.59 -16.05
C SER A 188 9.88 4.77 -14.88
N TYR A 189 10.29 4.32 -13.68
CA TYR A 189 9.47 4.43 -12.48
C TYR A 189 9.27 5.87 -12.01
N ALA A 190 10.29 6.72 -12.10
CA ALA A 190 10.14 8.14 -11.78
C ALA A 190 9.02 8.79 -12.63
N ARG A 191 8.93 8.42 -13.91
CA ARG A 191 7.87 8.89 -14.81
C ARG A 191 6.51 8.24 -14.50
N ILE A 192 6.46 6.95 -14.20
CA ILE A 192 5.25 6.23 -13.78
C ILE A 192 4.64 6.89 -12.54
N CYS A 193 5.46 7.05 -11.48
CA CYS A 193 4.98 7.66 -10.24
C CYS A 193 4.49 9.09 -10.46
N THR A 194 5.24 9.89 -11.24
CA THR A 194 4.83 11.26 -11.56
C THR A 194 3.50 11.30 -12.32
N ALA A 195 3.30 10.42 -13.31
CA ALA A 195 2.07 10.36 -14.08
C ALA A 195 0.85 9.97 -13.20
N ILE A 196 1.02 8.96 -12.35
CA ILE A 196 -0.05 8.52 -11.43
C ILE A 196 -0.33 9.62 -10.38
N TRP A 197 0.71 10.20 -9.77
CA TRP A 197 0.55 11.27 -8.79
C TRP A 197 -0.19 12.47 -9.40
N GLN A 198 0.20 12.90 -10.60
CA GLN A 198 -0.46 13.99 -11.30
C GLN A 198 -1.90 13.64 -11.67
N GLY A 199 -2.15 12.43 -12.20
CA GLY A 199 -3.50 12.01 -12.57
C GLY A 199 -4.45 12.04 -11.37
N VAL A 200 -4.04 11.49 -10.23
CA VAL A 200 -4.85 11.48 -9.01
C VAL A 200 -5.07 12.91 -8.49
N HIS A 201 -4.01 13.71 -8.32
CA HIS A 201 -4.13 15.05 -7.74
C HIS A 201 -4.77 16.09 -8.66
N PHE A 202 -4.80 15.88 -9.98
CA PHE A 202 -5.45 16.81 -10.92
C PHE A 202 -6.97 16.75 -10.86
N THR A 203 -7.55 15.74 -10.20
CA THR A 203 -8.99 15.71 -9.90
C THR A 203 -9.41 16.81 -8.92
N ASN A 204 -8.46 17.34 -8.14
CA ASN A 204 -8.69 18.33 -7.08
C ASN A 204 -9.63 17.84 -5.95
N PHE A 205 -9.83 16.53 -5.81
CA PHE A 205 -10.51 15.99 -4.64
C PHE A 205 -9.59 16.02 -3.42
N ALA A 206 -10.14 16.42 -2.28
CA ALA A 206 -9.40 16.54 -1.03
C ALA A 206 -9.00 15.16 -0.47
N ASP A 207 -7.89 15.13 0.26
CA ASP A 207 -7.41 14.00 1.07
C ASP A 207 -6.88 12.77 0.31
N GLU A 208 -6.78 12.82 -1.02
CA GLU A 208 -6.12 11.77 -1.79
C GLU A 208 -4.62 11.75 -1.56
N LYS A 209 -4.05 10.55 -1.38
CA LYS A 209 -2.63 10.34 -1.14
C LYS A 209 -2.08 9.28 -2.07
N VAL A 210 -0.99 9.60 -2.74
CA VAL A 210 -0.27 8.65 -3.61
C VAL A 210 1.08 8.31 -2.98
N ALA A 211 1.26 7.04 -2.64
CA ALA A 211 2.56 6.56 -2.23
C ALA A 211 3.35 6.04 -3.43
N CYS A 212 4.61 6.45 -3.48
CA CYS A 212 5.59 5.94 -4.44
C CYS A 212 6.64 5.08 -3.74
N GLY A 213 7.51 4.44 -4.51
CA GLY A 213 8.48 3.49 -4.02
C GLY A 213 8.00 2.06 -4.20
N VAL A 214 7.14 1.59 -3.32
CA VAL A 214 6.57 0.23 -3.30
C VAL A 214 7.67 -0.83 -3.52
N THR A 215 8.85 -0.61 -2.90
CA THR A 215 10.05 -1.42 -3.15
C THR A 215 10.00 -2.73 -2.39
N GLY A 216 10.45 -3.81 -3.01
CA GLY A 216 10.74 -5.06 -2.30
C GLY A 216 11.99 -4.94 -1.42
N PRO A 217 12.25 -5.94 -0.55
CA PRO A 217 13.29 -5.84 0.49
C PRO A 217 14.72 -5.97 -0.04
N ARG A 218 14.90 -6.52 -1.24
CA ARG A 218 16.22 -6.93 -1.77
C ARG A 218 16.37 -6.67 -3.25
N GLY A 219 17.62 -6.66 -3.71
CA GLY A 219 18.02 -6.65 -5.10
C GLY A 219 19.50 -6.91 -5.22
N ASN A 220 19.96 -7.39 -6.37
CA ASN A 220 21.35 -7.77 -6.60
C ASN A 220 22.24 -6.63 -7.15
N ASN A 221 21.63 -5.52 -7.58
CA ASN A 221 22.31 -4.36 -8.19
C ASN A 221 23.20 -4.72 -9.41
N ALA A 222 22.91 -5.83 -10.08
CA ALA A 222 23.69 -6.38 -11.17
C ALA A 222 22.88 -6.37 -12.48
N PRO A 223 23.09 -5.37 -13.36
CA PRO A 223 22.27 -5.22 -14.57
C PRO A 223 22.47 -6.33 -15.60
N ARG A 224 23.58 -7.07 -15.51
CA ARG A 224 23.91 -8.19 -16.42
C ARG A 224 23.63 -9.57 -15.82
N SER A 225 23.01 -9.65 -14.64
CA SER A 225 22.60 -10.93 -14.07
C SER A 225 21.44 -11.54 -14.84
N SER A 226 21.19 -12.83 -14.68
CA SER A 226 20.02 -13.53 -15.25
C SER A 226 18.68 -12.95 -14.74
N ARG A 227 18.68 -12.33 -13.57
CA ARG A 227 17.50 -11.68 -12.96
C ARG A 227 17.88 -10.31 -12.38
N PRO A 228 18.11 -9.30 -13.24
CA PRO A 228 18.57 -7.99 -12.80
C PRO A 228 17.52 -7.33 -11.90
N SER A 229 17.96 -6.80 -10.76
CA SER A 229 17.12 -6.13 -9.78
C SER A 229 17.91 -5.11 -8.98
N LEU A 230 17.24 -4.10 -8.43
CA LEU A 230 17.90 -3.10 -7.59
C LEU A 230 17.49 -3.27 -6.12
N SER A 231 18.47 -3.14 -5.23
CA SER A 231 18.18 -3.05 -3.80
C SER A 231 17.36 -1.78 -3.50
N PRO A 232 16.51 -1.78 -2.44
CA PRO A 232 15.62 -0.66 -2.17
C PRO A 232 16.35 0.67 -2.03
N LEU A 233 17.48 0.70 -1.34
CA LEU A 233 18.24 1.93 -1.12
C LEU A 233 18.92 2.45 -2.39
N ALA A 234 19.39 1.55 -3.26
CA ALA A 234 19.93 1.93 -4.57
C ALA A 234 18.84 2.48 -5.48
N PHE A 235 17.70 1.79 -5.54
CA PHE A 235 16.54 2.22 -6.32
C PHE A 235 16.03 3.60 -5.90
N MET A 236 15.94 3.88 -4.59
CA MET A 236 15.56 5.20 -4.05
C MET A 236 16.47 6.32 -4.57
N ARG A 237 17.79 6.13 -4.48
CA ARG A 237 18.75 7.14 -4.93
C ARG A 237 18.64 7.38 -6.44
N LEU A 238 18.55 6.30 -7.21
CA LEU A 238 18.47 6.37 -8.67
C LEU A 238 17.15 6.98 -9.15
N THR A 239 16.02 6.66 -8.53
CA THR A 239 14.73 7.28 -8.88
C THR A 239 14.69 8.76 -8.51
N ARG A 240 15.28 9.15 -7.38
CA ARG A 240 15.41 10.57 -7.01
C ARG A 240 16.29 11.33 -8.01
N ALA A 241 17.41 10.73 -8.41
CA ALA A 241 18.29 11.29 -9.43
C ALA A 241 17.60 11.38 -10.81
N ALA A 242 16.74 10.40 -11.13
CA ALA A 242 15.94 10.39 -12.35
C ALA A 242 14.74 11.38 -12.35
N GLY A 243 14.58 12.17 -11.31
CA GLY A 243 13.62 13.26 -11.28
C GLY A 243 12.36 13.01 -10.44
N LEU A 244 12.23 11.90 -9.72
CA LEU A 244 11.10 11.70 -8.82
C LEU A 244 11.12 12.74 -7.69
N ARG A 245 10.07 13.57 -7.63
CA ARG A 245 9.94 14.67 -6.65
C ARG A 245 8.67 14.55 -5.82
N ASN A 246 7.54 14.33 -6.48
CA ASN A 246 6.22 14.36 -5.88
C ASN A 246 5.81 12.96 -5.40
N LEU A 247 5.50 12.84 -4.12
CA LEU A 247 4.90 11.69 -3.46
C LEU A 247 4.35 12.16 -2.10
N ASP A 248 3.25 11.58 -1.67
CA ASP A 248 2.65 11.92 -0.37
C ASP A 248 3.18 10.98 0.72
N ALA A 249 3.43 9.72 0.37
CA ALA A 249 4.05 8.73 1.23
C ALA A 249 5.08 7.90 0.45
N TYR A 250 5.98 7.21 1.15
CA TYR A 250 6.86 6.20 0.57
C TYR A 250 6.40 4.81 0.98
N ALA A 251 6.21 3.92 0.01
CA ALA A 251 5.77 2.55 0.25
C ALA A 251 6.93 1.55 0.15
N HIS A 252 6.86 0.49 0.97
CA HIS A 252 7.85 -0.58 1.00
C HIS A 252 7.23 -1.90 1.45
N ASN A 253 7.72 -3.02 0.90
CA ASN A 253 7.31 -4.39 1.20
C ASN A 253 8.46 -5.11 1.94
N PRO A 254 8.59 -4.99 3.29
CA PRO A 254 9.77 -5.39 4.04
C PRO A 254 9.81 -6.88 4.40
N TYR A 255 9.59 -7.77 3.43
CA TYR A 255 9.61 -9.21 3.66
C TYR A 255 10.93 -9.73 4.21
N TYR A 256 10.85 -10.83 4.98
CA TYR A 256 12.00 -11.59 5.43
C TYR A 256 12.75 -12.30 4.29
N GLY A 257 13.94 -12.82 4.54
CA GLY A 257 14.78 -13.47 3.53
C GLY A 257 14.85 -14.98 3.64
N LYS A 258 14.66 -15.53 4.83
CA LYS A 258 14.72 -16.98 5.12
C LYS A 258 13.92 -17.33 6.36
N PRO A 259 13.47 -18.59 6.50
CA PRO A 259 12.61 -19.04 7.63
C PRO A 259 13.24 -18.91 9.01
N SER A 260 14.57 -18.83 9.09
CA SER A 260 15.30 -18.67 10.36
C SER A 260 15.28 -17.22 10.88
N GLU A 261 14.86 -16.25 10.08
CA GLU A 261 14.72 -14.86 10.51
C GLU A 261 13.46 -14.67 11.37
N THR A 262 13.37 -13.54 12.04
CA THR A 262 12.21 -13.06 12.78
C THR A 262 11.80 -11.69 12.26
N PRO A 263 10.60 -11.16 12.56
CA PRO A 263 10.23 -9.81 12.19
C PRO A 263 11.22 -8.72 12.66
N ALA A 264 11.94 -8.96 13.76
CA ALA A 264 12.94 -8.02 14.30
C ALA A 264 14.34 -8.21 13.71
N THR A 265 14.58 -9.23 12.90
CA THR A 265 15.91 -9.52 12.33
C THR A 265 16.36 -8.38 11.42
N LYS A 266 17.55 -7.85 11.71
CA LYS A 266 18.21 -6.84 10.86
C LYS A 266 19.05 -7.58 9.83
N PRO A 267 18.73 -7.47 8.53
CA PRO A 267 19.51 -8.11 7.48
C PRO A 267 20.85 -7.43 7.31
N GLY A 268 21.83 -8.17 6.79
CA GLY A 268 23.09 -7.58 6.33
C GLY A 268 22.97 -6.90 4.96
N GLY A 269 24.01 -6.15 4.57
CA GLY A 269 24.16 -5.54 3.25
C GLY A 269 23.11 -4.47 2.93
N SER A 270 22.60 -4.47 1.71
CA SER A 270 21.68 -3.46 1.16
C SER A 270 20.19 -3.81 1.34
N ALA A 271 19.87 -4.90 2.02
CA ALA A 271 18.49 -5.31 2.24
C ALA A 271 17.81 -4.43 3.30
N VAL A 272 16.50 -4.22 3.09
CA VAL A 272 15.65 -3.57 4.09
C VAL A 272 14.46 -4.49 4.37
N THR A 273 14.38 -4.98 5.61
CA THR A 273 13.28 -5.77 6.14
C THR A 273 12.59 -4.97 7.25
N LEU A 274 11.56 -5.54 7.86
CA LEU A 274 10.86 -4.86 8.96
C LEU A 274 11.78 -4.51 10.12
N GLY A 275 12.79 -5.34 10.42
CA GLY A 275 13.72 -5.16 11.54
C GLY A 275 14.69 -3.97 11.39
N ASN A 276 14.91 -3.45 10.18
CA ASN A 276 15.79 -2.31 9.92
C ASN A 276 15.14 -1.16 9.14
N MET A 277 13.82 -1.00 9.23
CA MET A 277 13.05 0.05 8.52
C MET A 277 13.60 1.47 8.72
N ASN A 278 14.23 1.75 9.86
CA ASN A 278 14.82 3.06 10.12
C ASN A 278 15.90 3.45 9.09
N THR A 279 16.59 2.49 8.49
CA THR A 279 17.56 2.74 7.41
C THR A 279 16.87 3.33 6.18
N LEU A 280 15.72 2.76 5.79
CA LEU A 280 14.89 3.28 4.69
C LEU A 280 14.32 4.65 5.05
N ILE A 281 13.76 4.80 6.24
CA ILE A 281 13.15 6.05 6.72
C ILE A 281 14.17 7.20 6.72
N SER A 282 15.39 6.93 7.16
CA SER A 282 16.49 7.92 7.14
C SER A 282 16.80 8.37 5.71
N LEU A 283 16.82 7.44 4.75
CA LEU A 283 17.05 7.78 3.35
C LEU A 283 15.85 8.52 2.74
N VAL A 284 14.60 8.15 3.07
CA VAL A 284 13.41 8.91 2.68
C VAL A 284 13.49 10.35 3.14
N ASN A 285 13.87 10.56 4.41
CA ASN A 285 14.05 11.91 4.97
C ASN A 285 15.07 12.74 4.19
N LYS A 286 16.18 12.12 3.80
CA LYS A 286 17.24 12.80 3.02
C LYS A 286 16.77 13.14 1.59
N LEU A 287 15.98 12.28 0.96
CA LEU A 287 15.63 12.43 -0.46
C LEU A 287 14.35 13.24 -0.69
N TRP A 288 13.35 13.12 0.19
CA TRP A 288 12.01 13.72 0.02
C TRP A 288 11.43 14.40 1.26
N GLY A 289 12.21 14.50 2.35
CA GLY A 289 11.73 15.05 3.62
C GLY A 289 10.92 14.04 4.46
N LYS A 290 10.26 14.53 5.50
CA LYS A 290 9.52 13.69 6.47
C LYS A 290 8.24 13.10 5.87
N LYS A 291 8.35 12.26 4.83
CA LYS A 291 7.20 11.56 4.27
C LYS A 291 6.75 10.41 5.17
N ARG A 292 5.44 10.13 5.15
CA ARG A 292 4.87 8.96 5.81
C ARG A 292 5.33 7.68 5.12
N ILE A 293 5.28 6.55 5.83
CA ILE A 293 5.70 5.23 5.33
C ILE A 293 4.50 4.30 5.33
N TRP A 294 4.29 3.62 4.20
CA TRP A 294 3.27 2.59 4.05
C TRP A 294 3.94 1.23 3.85
N ILE A 295 3.61 0.26 4.69
CA ILE A 295 3.96 -1.14 4.46
C ILE A 295 2.81 -1.74 3.66
N THR A 296 3.01 -1.87 2.36
CA THR A 296 1.95 -2.22 1.41
C THR A 296 1.82 -3.72 1.19
N GLU A 297 2.84 -4.50 1.55
CA GLU A 297 2.80 -5.94 1.65
C GLU A 297 3.73 -6.44 2.75
N TYR A 298 3.26 -7.41 3.51
CA TYR A 298 4.06 -8.16 4.47
C TYR A 298 3.38 -9.51 4.75
N GLY A 299 4.16 -10.55 4.98
CA GLY A 299 3.60 -11.86 5.29
C GLY A 299 4.67 -12.87 5.63
N TRP A 300 4.26 -13.99 6.19
CA TRP A 300 5.09 -15.16 6.51
C TRP A 300 4.43 -16.41 5.96
N GLN A 301 5.15 -17.11 5.10
CA GLN A 301 4.65 -18.34 4.50
C GLN A 301 4.62 -19.49 5.49
N THR A 302 3.75 -20.45 5.25
CA THR A 302 3.56 -21.64 6.07
C THR A 302 3.55 -22.90 5.19
N PRO A 303 3.56 -24.10 5.75
CA PRO A 303 3.35 -25.30 4.94
C PRO A 303 2.10 -25.18 4.05
N PRO A 304 2.17 -25.68 2.80
CA PRO A 304 3.19 -26.62 2.29
C PRO A 304 4.46 -25.97 1.70
N ASP A 305 4.66 -24.65 1.80
CA ASP A 305 5.92 -24.05 1.36
C ASP A 305 7.09 -24.60 2.21
N ARG A 306 8.01 -25.30 1.52
CA ARG A 306 9.19 -25.91 2.16
C ARG A 306 10.42 -25.00 2.17
N ILE A 307 10.40 -23.91 1.42
CA ILE A 307 11.55 -22.99 1.24
C ILE A 307 11.46 -21.84 2.23
N PHE A 308 10.30 -21.20 2.30
CA PHE A 308 10.07 -20.01 3.12
C PHE A 308 9.10 -20.26 4.28
N GLY A 309 8.47 -21.45 4.33
CA GLY A 309 7.44 -21.76 5.30
C GLY A 309 7.95 -21.85 6.74
N VAL A 310 7.24 -21.18 7.65
CA VAL A 310 7.38 -21.37 9.12
C VAL A 310 6.17 -22.14 9.65
N SER A 311 6.25 -22.71 10.85
CA SER A 311 5.08 -23.37 11.45
C SER A 311 3.90 -22.40 11.64
N PHE A 312 2.66 -22.91 11.64
CA PHE A 312 1.46 -22.09 11.89
C PHE A 312 1.53 -21.32 13.21
N ALA A 313 2.10 -21.94 14.26
CA ALA A 313 2.30 -21.28 15.55
C ALA A 313 3.30 -20.11 15.43
N ARG A 314 4.37 -20.31 14.67
CA ARG A 314 5.37 -19.25 14.43
C ARG A 314 4.79 -18.12 13.59
N GLN A 315 3.99 -18.41 12.54
CA GLN A 315 3.28 -17.38 11.78
C GLN A 315 2.39 -16.54 12.72
N ALA A 316 1.63 -17.16 13.60
CA ALA A 316 0.77 -16.45 14.56
C ALA A 316 1.55 -15.55 15.51
N ALA A 317 2.71 -16.01 16.02
CA ALA A 317 3.61 -15.22 16.85
C ALA A 317 4.18 -14.03 16.05
N TYR A 318 4.55 -14.25 14.78
CA TYR A 318 5.13 -13.23 13.91
C TYR A 318 4.11 -12.18 13.43
N VAL A 319 2.84 -12.52 13.27
CA VAL A 319 1.76 -11.55 13.10
C VAL A 319 1.77 -10.56 14.26
N ARG A 320 1.72 -11.02 15.50
CA ARG A 320 1.74 -10.14 16.68
C ARG A 320 3.00 -9.26 16.73
N GLN A 321 4.17 -9.88 16.54
CA GLN A 321 5.46 -9.19 16.62
C GLN A 321 5.60 -8.14 15.51
N SER A 322 5.25 -8.46 14.26
CA SER A 322 5.42 -7.55 13.13
C SER A 322 4.53 -6.32 13.25
N PHE A 323 3.26 -6.49 13.61
CA PHE A 323 2.36 -5.34 13.82
C PHE A 323 2.76 -4.50 15.03
N ALA A 324 3.30 -5.11 16.09
CA ALA A 324 3.85 -4.37 17.22
C ALA A 324 5.07 -3.52 16.81
N ILE A 325 6.01 -4.07 16.03
CA ILE A 325 7.18 -3.34 15.50
C ILE A 325 6.72 -2.18 14.62
N ALA A 326 5.81 -2.42 13.68
CA ALA A 326 5.32 -1.38 12.79
C ALA A 326 4.61 -0.26 13.57
N ARG A 327 3.74 -0.61 14.51
CA ARG A 327 2.99 0.36 15.34
C ARG A 327 3.88 1.17 16.28
N ALA A 328 5.00 0.61 16.74
CA ALA A 328 5.98 1.35 17.55
C ALA A 328 6.69 2.46 16.77
N ASN A 329 6.66 2.42 15.44
CA ASN A 329 7.25 3.46 14.60
C ASN A 329 6.21 4.51 14.21
N PRO A 330 6.30 5.76 14.72
CA PRO A 330 5.29 6.80 14.49
C PRO A 330 5.23 7.28 13.03
N ARG A 331 6.15 6.85 12.17
CA ARG A 331 6.19 7.21 10.75
C ARG A 331 5.37 6.27 9.87
N ILE A 332 4.97 5.11 10.39
CA ILE A 332 4.21 4.09 9.64
C ILE A 332 2.72 4.34 9.83
N ASP A 333 1.99 4.63 8.72
CA ASP A 333 0.56 4.93 8.72
C ASP A 333 -0.31 3.71 8.49
N LEU A 334 0.20 2.72 7.77
CA LEU A 334 -0.53 1.49 7.47
C LEU A 334 0.40 0.30 7.29
N MET A 335 -0.14 -0.89 7.57
CA MET A 335 0.52 -2.16 7.30
C MET A 335 -0.50 -3.16 6.77
N VAL A 336 -0.22 -3.68 5.58
CA VAL A 336 -1.06 -4.65 4.86
C VAL A 336 -0.42 -6.03 4.92
N TRP A 337 -1.19 -7.02 5.41
CA TRP A 337 -0.80 -8.43 5.36
C TRP A 337 -1.16 -9.04 4.01
N PHE A 338 -0.28 -9.84 3.48
CA PHE A 338 -0.44 -10.61 2.25
C PHE A 338 -0.43 -12.10 2.60
N MET A 339 -1.51 -12.87 2.55
CA MET A 339 -2.83 -12.80 1.95
C MET A 339 -3.95 -13.10 2.97
N LEU A 340 -5.23 -13.11 2.51
CA LEU A 340 -6.37 -13.62 3.29
C LEU A 340 -6.37 -15.17 3.31
N ARG A 341 -6.25 -15.78 2.12
CA ARG A 341 -6.27 -17.23 1.92
C ARG A 341 -5.03 -17.68 1.15
N ASP A 342 -4.47 -18.83 1.54
CA ASP A 342 -3.39 -19.45 0.79
C ASP A 342 -3.80 -19.72 -0.66
N ASP A 343 -2.84 -19.55 -1.56
CA ASP A 343 -3.03 -19.88 -2.97
C ASP A 343 -3.32 -21.39 -3.11
N THR A 344 -4.22 -21.71 -4.02
CA THR A 344 -4.54 -23.11 -4.37
C THR A 344 -3.44 -23.76 -5.20
N ASN A 345 -2.64 -22.97 -5.90
CA ASN A 345 -1.45 -23.46 -6.60
C ASN A 345 -0.26 -23.59 -5.64
N LEU A 346 -0.15 -24.77 -5.02
CA LEU A 346 0.84 -25.04 -3.97
C LEU A 346 2.30 -25.05 -4.47
N GLY A 347 2.52 -25.12 -5.78
CA GLY A 347 3.87 -25.20 -6.37
C GLY A 347 4.53 -23.82 -6.57
N VAL A 348 3.74 -22.79 -6.82
CA VAL A 348 4.23 -21.45 -7.16
C VAL A 348 3.50 -20.33 -6.45
N GLY A 349 2.42 -20.65 -5.74
CA GLY A 349 1.59 -19.69 -5.02
C GLY A 349 2.09 -19.39 -3.61
N TRP A 350 1.56 -18.34 -3.03
CA TRP A 350 1.89 -17.89 -1.67
C TRP A 350 1.05 -18.59 -0.61
N GLN A 351 1.70 -18.98 0.49
CA GLN A 351 1.09 -19.71 1.61
C GLN A 351 1.07 -18.85 2.90
N SER A 352 0.92 -17.53 2.76
CA SER A 352 0.95 -16.58 3.88
C SER A 352 -0.44 -16.21 4.41
N GLY A 353 -1.51 -16.80 3.87
CA GLY A 353 -2.89 -16.51 4.24
C GLY A 353 -3.21 -16.78 5.70
N PHE A 354 -4.29 -16.18 6.20
CA PHE A 354 -4.93 -16.51 7.48
C PHE A 354 -5.82 -17.76 7.38
N LEU A 355 -6.24 -18.08 6.16
CA LEU A 355 -6.94 -19.31 5.81
C LEU A 355 -6.00 -20.19 4.99
N THR A 356 -6.12 -21.51 5.16
CA THR A 356 -5.48 -22.46 4.24
C THR A 356 -6.13 -22.37 2.85
N ALA A 357 -5.54 -22.98 1.83
CA ALA A 357 -6.14 -23.06 0.49
C ALA A 357 -7.56 -23.69 0.50
N GLY A 358 -7.82 -24.61 1.42
CA GLY A 358 -9.15 -25.22 1.65
C GLY A 358 -10.07 -24.39 2.56
N GLY A 359 -9.71 -23.15 2.93
CA GLY A 359 -10.55 -22.26 3.73
C GLY A 359 -10.55 -22.48 5.24
N LYS A 360 -9.72 -23.37 5.78
CA LYS A 360 -9.62 -23.57 7.23
C LYS A 360 -8.83 -22.44 7.89
N LYS A 361 -9.34 -21.90 9.01
CA LYS A 361 -8.65 -20.84 9.79
C LYS A 361 -7.33 -21.37 10.36
N LYS A 362 -6.24 -20.64 10.12
CA LYS A 362 -4.95 -20.88 10.78
C LYS A 362 -4.92 -20.18 12.16
N PRO A 363 -4.03 -20.56 13.08
CA PRO A 363 -3.89 -19.87 14.38
C PRO A 363 -3.68 -18.35 14.25
N ALA A 364 -3.00 -17.90 13.19
CA ALA A 364 -2.76 -16.50 12.90
C ALA A 364 -4.06 -15.69 12.67
N PHE A 365 -5.16 -16.31 12.22
CA PHE A 365 -6.46 -15.65 12.04
C PHE A 365 -6.93 -14.97 13.33
N ASN A 366 -7.01 -15.71 14.42
CA ASN A 366 -7.47 -15.18 15.70
C ASN A 366 -6.48 -14.17 16.31
N VAL A 367 -5.18 -14.32 16.04
CA VAL A 367 -4.17 -13.35 16.49
C VAL A 367 -4.33 -12.03 15.77
N PHE A 368 -4.54 -12.04 14.45
CA PHE A 368 -4.74 -10.83 13.66
C PHE A 368 -6.03 -10.11 14.08
N ALA A 369 -7.15 -10.83 14.23
CA ALA A 369 -8.43 -10.28 14.66
C ALA A 369 -8.39 -9.58 16.03
N ARG A 370 -7.40 -9.94 16.88
CA ARG A 370 -7.20 -9.37 18.22
C ARG A 370 -6.11 -8.29 18.27
N LEU A 371 -5.52 -7.93 17.13
CA LEU A 371 -4.58 -6.81 17.12
C LEU A 371 -5.29 -5.53 17.60
N PRO A 372 -4.58 -4.59 18.27
CA PRO A 372 -5.10 -3.25 18.46
C PRO A 372 -5.44 -2.59 17.10
N HIS A 373 -6.57 -1.89 17.00
CA HIS A 373 -7.02 -1.19 15.80
C HIS A 373 -7.27 0.27 16.08
#